data_3fcc7805a8e0662d3f58124ca6389cbd
#
_entry.id   3fcc7805a8e0662d3f58124ca6389cbd
#
_cell.length_a   1.000
_cell.length_b   1.000
_cell.length_c   1.000
_cell.angle_alpha   90.00
_cell.angle_beta   90.00
_cell.angle_gamma   90.00
#
_symmetry.space_group_name_H-M   'P 1'
#
loop_
_entity.id
_entity.type
_entity.pdbx_description
1 polymer ?
#
loop_
_entity_poly.entity_id
_entity_poly.type
_entity_poly.pdbx_seq_one_letter_code
_entity_poly.pdbx_strand_id
1 'polypeptide(L)'
;GYILNVASSAAFQPGPLMATYYATKSYVYQLTEALYYEEKVKNKDIGISVLCPGPVETNFNNVAGVKFGVKPLKSTYVAKYAIDKMFEEKMLIIPGTKMKLAHFFSRFVSDKFLLRTVYKVQKKKAK
;
A
#
# COMPACT_ATOMS: atom_id res chain seq x y z
N GLY A 1 -0.37 22.14 7.17
CA GLY A 1 -1.38 21.08 7.26
C GLY A 1 -0.86 19.75 6.74
N TYR A 2 -1.60 18.67 7.02
CA TYR A 2 -1.20 17.31 6.63
C TYR A 2 -2.36 16.58 5.97
N ILE A 3 -2.05 15.82 4.91
CA ILE A 3 -3.00 14.94 4.22
C ILE A 3 -2.40 13.54 4.22
N LEU A 4 -3.14 12.56 4.70
CA LEU A 4 -2.77 11.15 4.67
C LEU A 4 -3.80 10.37 3.87
N ASN A 5 -3.43 9.94 2.68
CA ASN A 5 -4.23 9.04 1.86
C ASN A 5 -3.92 7.58 2.20
N VAL A 6 -4.94 6.73 2.18
CA VAL A 6 -4.79 5.31 2.52
C VAL A 6 -4.96 4.46 1.26
N ALA A 7 -3.85 3.90 0.80
CA ALA A 7 -3.81 2.93 -0.28
C ALA A 7 -3.65 1.49 0.25
N SER A 8 -2.70 0.76 -0.26
CA SER A 8 -2.37 -0.62 0.13
C SER A 8 -1.05 -1.03 -0.54
N SER A 9 -0.41 -2.08 -0.05
CA SER A 9 0.68 -2.74 -0.78
C SER A 9 0.23 -3.28 -2.15
N ALA A 10 -1.07 -3.47 -2.35
CA ALA A 10 -1.65 -3.79 -3.66
C ALA A 10 -1.43 -2.70 -4.72
N ALA A 11 -1.09 -1.48 -4.32
CA ALA A 11 -0.84 -0.36 -5.22
C ALA A 11 0.40 -0.54 -6.10
N PHE A 12 1.31 -1.44 -5.74
CA PHE A 12 2.62 -1.57 -6.38
C PHE A 12 2.67 -2.58 -7.53
N GLN A 13 1.57 -3.27 -7.82
CA GLN A 13 1.58 -4.37 -8.78
C GLN A 13 0.19 -4.65 -9.36
N PRO A 14 0.10 -5.29 -10.54
CA PRO A 14 -1.19 -5.76 -11.05
C PRO A 14 -1.73 -6.91 -10.20
N GLY A 15 -3.05 -6.96 -10.03
CA GLY A 15 -3.71 -7.93 -9.16
C GLY A 15 -4.72 -8.83 -9.86
N PRO A 16 -4.31 -9.90 -10.58
CA PRO A 16 -5.25 -10.87 -11.09
C PRO A 16 -6.19 -11.40 -10.00
N LEU A 17 -7.45 -11.63 -10.34
CA LEU A 17 -8.54 -12.04 -9.44
C LEU A 17 -9.05 -10.94 -8.47
N MET A 18 -8.35 -9.82 -8.37
CA MET A 18 -8.75 -8.62 -7.62
C MET A 18 -8.38 -7.34 -8.39
N ALA A 19 -8.56 -7.36 -9.71
CA ALA A 19 -8.06 -6.31 -10.60
C ALA A 19 -8.55 -4.91 -10.21
N THR A 20 -9.84 -4.75 -9.94
CA THR A 20 -10.42 -3.46 -9.55
C THR A 20 -9.81 -2.93 -8.24
N TYR A 21 -9.67 -3.78 -7.24
CA TYR A 21 -9.07 -3.38 -5.97
C TYR A 21 -7.63 -2.88 -6.15
N TYR A 22 -6.80 -3.66 -6.84
CA TYR A 22 -5.40 -3.28 -7.11
C TYR A 22 -5.32 -1.98 -7.93
N ALA A 23 -6.17 -1.84 -8.95
CA ALA A 23 -6.21 -0.64 -9.78
C ALA A 23 -6.62 0.60 -8.98
N THR A 24 -7.63 0.51 -8.11
CA THR A 24 -8.05 1.63 -7.26
C THR A 24 -6.97 2.04 -6.27
N LYS A 25 -6.24 1.09 -5.69
CA LYS A 25 -5.15 1.39 -4.76
C LYS A 25 -3.94 1.98 -5.47
N SER A 26 -3.64 1.52 -6.68
CA SER A 26 -2.62 2.11 -7.54
C SER A 26 -2.97 3.56 -7.93
N TYR A 27 -4.24 3.82 -8.25
CA TYR A 27 -4.73 5.18 -8.50
C TYR A 27 -4.47 6.11 -7.31
N VAL A 28 -4.86 5.70 -6.10
CA VAL A 28 -4.65 6.51 -4.88
C VAL A 28 -3.16 6.78 -4.65
N TYR A 29 -2.31 5.77 -4.82
CA TYR A 29 -0.86 5.92 -4.65
C TYR A 29 -0.28 6.93 -5.64
N GLN A 30 -0.53 6.75 -6.93
CA GLN A 30 0.05 7.62 -7.97
C GLN A 30 -0.51 9.04 -7.92
N LEU A 31 -1.79 9.21 -7.62
CA LEU A 31 -2.38 10.53 -7.40
C LEU A 31 -1.68 11.26 -6.24
N THR A 32 -1.47 10.56 -5.12
CA THR A 32 -0.81 11.15 -3.95
C THR A 32 0.63 11.54 -4.24
N GLU A 33 1.36 10.69 -4.97
CA GLU A 33 2.74 10.94 -5.38
C GLU A 33 2.86 12.19 -6.26
N ALA A 34 1.95 12.34 -7.23
CA ALA A 34 1.88 13.51 -8.10
C ALA A 34 1.57 14.79 -7.32
N LEU A 35 0.55 14.76 -6.46
CA LEU A 35 0.17 15.91 -5.62
C LEU A 35 1.29 16.31 -4.65
N TYR A 36 1.96 15.33 -4.04
CA TYR A 36 3.12 15.59 -3.18
C TYR A 36 4.18 16.41 -3.91
N TYR A 37 4.52 16.02 -5.14
CA TYR A 37 5.54 16.72 -5.92
C TYR A 37 5.08 18.13 -6.35
N GLU A 38 3.83 18.26 -6.79
CA GLU A 38 3.26 19.56 -7.18
C GLU A 38 3.25 20.56 -6.02
N GLU A 39 2.86 20.14 -4.83
CA GLU A 39 2.85 21.00 -3.65
C GLU A 39 4.26 21.37 -3.19
N LYS A 40 5.20 20.42 -3.29
CA LYS A 40 6.62 20.67 -2.99
C LYS A 40 7.22 21.73 -3.92
N VAL A 41 6.93 21.68 -5.21
CA VAL A 41 7.40 22.66 -6.20
C VAL A 41 6.81 24.04 -5.94
N LYS A 42 5.55 24.10 -5.49
CA LYS A 42 4.87 25.37 -5.17
C LYS A 42 5.29 25.97 -3.82
N ASN A 43 6.19 25.32 -3.08
CA ASN A 43 6.62 25.70 -1.73
C ASN A 43 5.45 25.90 -0.75
N LYS A 44 4.39 25.11 -0.90
CA LYS A 44 3.28 25.14 0.05
C LYS A 44 3.60 24.28 1.28
N ASP A 45 3.20 24.78 2.44
CA ASP A 45 3.39 24.11 3.73
C ASP A 45 2.29 23.06 3.99
N ILE A 46 2.22 22.08 3.09
CA ILE A 46 1.28 20.96 3.20
C ILE A 46 2.06 19.66 3.07
N GLY A 47 2.08 18.89 4.15
CA GLY A 47 2.61 17.53 4.15
C GLY A 47 1.63 16.56 3.50
N ILE A 48 2.04 15.88 2.45
CA ILE A 48 1.21 14.90 1.74
C ILE A 48 1.86 13.53 1.84
N SER A 49 1.10 12.55 2.34
CA SER A 49 1.57 11.19 2.57
C SER A 49 0.60 10.15 2.04
N VAL A 50 1.10 9.00 1.65
CA VAL A 50 0.29 7.83 1.33
C VAL A 50 0.71 6.64 2.18
N LEU A 51 -0.26 6.03 2.84
CA LEU A 51 -0.08 4.80 3.60
C LEU A 51 -0.37 3.60 2.69
N CYS A 52 0.62 2.72 2.54
CA CYS A 52 0.51 1.49 1.77
C CYS A 52 0.78 0.28 2.67
N PRO A 53 -0.17 -0.10 3.54
CA PRO A 53 0.02 -1.22 4.43
C PRO A 53 -0.10 -2.56 3.69
N GLY A 54 0.62 -3.56 4.19
CA GLY A 54 0.30 -4.95 3.91
C GLY A 54 -0.94 -5.40 4.70
N PRO A 55 -1.07 -6.68 5.01
CA PRO A 55 -2.18 -7.20 5.81
C PRO A 55 -2.25 -6.55 7.19
N VAL A 56 -3.46 -6.09 7.57
CA VAL A 56 -3.74 -5.48 8.88
C VAL A 56 -4.89 -6.24 9.53
N GLU A 57 -4.82 -6.42 10.84
CA GLU A 57 -5.91 -7.02 11.63
C GLU A 57 -7.12 -6.07 11.67
N THR A 58 -8.02 -6.26 10.72
CA THR A 58 -9.28 -5.50 10.60
C THR A 58 -10.40 -6.43 10.12
N ASN A 59 -11.62 -5.93 10.10
CA ASN A 59 -12.75 -6.68 9.55
C ASN A 59 -12.73 -6.81 8.02
N PHE A 60 -11.78 -6.19 7.34
CA PHE A 60 -11.67 -6.25 5.87
C PHE A 60 -11.57 -7.68 5.35
N ASN A 61 -10.85 -8.56 6.04
CA ASN A 61 -10.68 -9.95 5.64
C ASN A 61 -12.01 -10.71 5.60
N ASN A 62 -12.88 -10.44 6.57
CA ASN A 62 -14.20 -11.07 6.65
C ASN A 62 -15.12 -10.53 5.55
N VAL A 63 -15.08 -9.24 5.29
CA VAL A 63 -15.91 -8.57 4.27
C VAL A 63 -15.46 -8.93 2.86
N ALA A 64 -14.14 -8.97 2.61
CA ALA A 64 -13.57 -9.29 1.30
C ALA A 64 -13.42 -10.81 1.04
N GLY A 65 -13.65 -11.66 2.04
CA GLY A 65 -13.47 -13.10 1.93
C GLY A 65 -12.02 -13.53 1.70
N VAL A 66 -11.06 -12.75 2.19
CA VAL A 66 -9.62 -12.92 1.91
C VAL A 66 -8.90 -13.51 3.13
N LYS A 67 -8.07 -14.52 2.90
CA LYS A 67 -7.13 -15.05 3.90
C LYS A 67 -5.72 -14.63 3.52
N PHE A 68 -4.95 -14.14 4.49
CA PHE A 68 -3.58 -13.71 4.23
C PHE A 68 -2.57 -14.83 4.50
N GLY A 69 -1.61 -14.97 3.59
CA GLY A 69 -0.46 -15.86 3.77
C GLY A 69 0.65 -15.26 4.65
N VAL A 70 0.54 -13.98 5.00
CA VAL A 70 1.48 -13.26 5.86
C VAL A 70 0.75 -12.84 7.13
N LYS A 71 1.43 -12.91 8.28
CA LYS A 71 0.84 -12.48 9.56
C LYS A 71 0.46 -10.99 9.50
N PRO A 72 -0.81 -10.65 9.73
CA PRO A 72 -1.25 -9.26 9.73
C PRO A 72 -0.62 -8.47 10.88
N LEU A 73 -0.39 -7.17 10.63
CA LEU A 73 0.01 -6.24 11.67
C LEU A 73 -1.22 -5.75 12.45
N LYS A 74 -1.02 -5.43 13.72
CA LYS A 74 -2.08 -4.85 14.54
C LYS A 74 -2.49 -3.47 14.00
N SER A 75 -3.78 -3.20 13.92
CA SER A 75 -4.32 -1.95 13.40
C SER A 75 -3.83 -0.73 14.19
N THR A 76 -3.72 -0.85 15.52
CA THR A 76 -3.21 0.20 16.39
C THR A 76 -1.75 0.55 16.10
N TYR A 77 -0.91 -0.44 15.82
CA TYR A 77 0.48 -0.24 15.41
C TYR A 77 0.57 0.48 14.07
N VAL A 78 -0.20 0.03 13.09
CA VAL A 78 -0.22 0.63 11.75
C VAL A 78 -0.68 2.07 11.80
N ALA A 79 -1.74 2.36 12.55
CA ALA A 79 -2.27 3.72 12.71
C ALA A 79 -1.24 4.65 13.35
N LYS A 80 -0.63 4.24 14.47
CA LYS A 80 0.40 5.04 15.14
C LYS A 80 1.59 5.28 14.22
N TYR A 81 2.11 4.23 13.59
CA TYR A 81 3.24 4.33 12.66
C TYR A 81 2.94 5.30 11.52
N ALA A 82 1.73 5.21 10.93
CA ALA A 82 1.32 6.08 9.83
C ALA A 82 1.29 7.56 10.24
N ILE A 83 0.71 7.85 11.41
CA ILE A 83 0.62 9.22 11.93
C ILE A 83 2.01 9.78 12.26
N ASP A 84 2.86 9.00 12.92
CA ASP A 84 4.22 9.42 13.23
C ASP A 84 5.01 9.76 11.95
N LYS A 85 4.91 8.90 10.92
CA LYS A 85 5.58 9.13 9.64
C LYS A 85 4.97 10.26 8.80
N MET A 86 3.68 10.49 8.93
CA MET A 86 3.03 11.66 8.33
C MET A 86 3.59 12.97 8.91
N PHE A 87 3.76 13.05 10.23
CA PHE A 87 4.37 14.22 10.87
C PHE A 87 5.86 14.39 10.55
N GLU A 88 6.55 13.30 10.20
CA GLU A 88 7.91 13.34 9.63
C GLU A 88 7.93 13.73 8.14
N GLU A 89 6.79 14.06 7.54
CA GLU A 89 6.62 14.42 6.13
C GLU A 89 7.12 13.34 5.14
N LYS A 90 7.02 12.07 5.54
CA LYS A 90 7.32 10.94 4.65
C LYS A 90 6.20 10.77 3.62
N MET A 91 6.52 10.92 2.34
CA MET A 91 5.54 10.75 1.25
C MET A 91 4.99 9.33 1.22
N LEU A 92 5.86 8.33 1.21
CA LEU A 92 5.46 6.91 1.18
C LEU A 92 5.68 6.25 2.54
N ILE A 93 4.61 5.70 3.09
CA ILE A 93 4.59 5.05 4.40
C ILE A 93 4.21 3.58 4.23
N ILE A 94 5.16 2.68 4.49
CA ILE A 94 4.97 1.23 4.41
C ILE A 94 5.27 0.63 5.79
N PRO A 95 4.26 0.25 6.58
CA PRO A 95 4.49 -0.40 7.87
C PRO A 95 5.10 -1.80 7.69
N GLY A 96 6.08 -2.11 8.50
CA GLY A 96 6.71 -3.43 8.54
C GLY A 96 7.89 -3.60 7.57
N THR A 97 8.98 -4.18 8.08
CA THR A 97 10.22 -4.37 7.33
C THR A 97 10.05 -5.31 6.13
N LYS A 98 9.27 -6.38 6.30
CA LYS A 98 9.00 -7.35 5.22
C LYS A 98 8.33 -6.70 4.01
N MET A 99 7.35 -5.83 4.26
CA MET A 99 6.63 -5.13 3.18
C MET A 99 7.50 -4.08 2.50
N LYS A 100 8.37 -3.40 3.24
CA LYS A 100 9.35 -2.47 2.67
C LYS A 100 10.31 -3.19 1.72
N LEU A 101 10.84 -4.34 2.13
CA LEU A 101 11.71 -5.17 1.30
C LEU A 101 10.99 -5.71 0.07
N ALA A 102 9.75 -6.19 0.23
CA ALA A 102 8.95 -6.67 -0.88
C ALA A 102 8.70 -5.58 -1.92
N HIS A 103 8.38 -4.37 -1.48
CA HIS A 103 8.22 -3.22 -2.37
C HIS A 103 9.53 -2.89 -3.11
N PHE A 104 10.64 -2.82 -2.39
CA PHE A 104 11.95 -2.54 -2.98
C PHE A 104 12.30 -3.56 -4.08
N PHE A 105 12.19 -4.85 -3.79
CA PHE A 105 12.53 -5.90 -4.74
C PHE A 105 11.53 -6.02 -5.90
N SER A 106 10.26 -5.69 -5.69
CA SER A 106 9.24 -5.73 -6.76
C SER A 106 9.56 -4.81 -7.94
N ARG A 107 10.34 -3.77 -7.71
CA ARG A 107 10.77 -2.82 -8.76
C ARG A 107 11.80 -3.40 -9.73
N PHE A 108 12.44 -4.52 -9.39
CA PHE A 108 13.49 -5.15 -10.19
C PHE A 108 13.04 -6.42 -10.91
N VAL A 109 11.79 -6.82 -10.77
CA VAL A 109 11.23 -8.02 -11.41
C VAL A 109 10.33 -7.66 -12.57
N SER A 110 10.19 -8.58 -13.54
CA SER A 110 9.35 -8.36 -14.70
C SER A 110 7.85 -8.42 -14.36
N ASP A 111 7.03 -7.76 -15.15
CA ASP A 111 5.57 -7.80 -15.00
C ASP A 111 5.02 -9.23 -15.09
N LYS A 112 5.57 -10.07 -15.96
CA LYS A 112 5.17 -11.49 -16.09
C LYS A 112 5.40 -12.24 -14.78
N PHE A 113 6.52 -12.00 -14.11
CA PHE A 113 6.82 -12.63 -12.82
C PHE A 113 5.85 -12.14 -11.74
N LEU A 114 5.60 -10.86 -11.67
CA LEU A 114 4.64 -10.27 -10.72
C LEU A 114 3.24 -10.81 -10.93
N LEU A 115 2.76 -10.87 -12.17
CA LEU A 115 1.44 -11.40 -12.52
C LEU A 115 1.28 -12.85 -12.08
N ARG A 116 2.26 -13.70 -12.35
CA ARG A 116 2.24 -15.11 -11.93
C ARG A 116 2.24 -15.26 -10.42
N THR A 117 3.06 -14.48 -9.73
CA THR A 117 3.19 -14.53 -8.27
C THR A 117 1.91 -14.06 -7.60
N VAL A 118 1.39 -12.91 -8.02
CA VAL A 118 0.15 -12.36 -7.45
C VAL A 118 -1.04 -13.28 -7.74
N TYR A 119 -1.15 -13.83 -8.95
CA TYR A 119 -2.20 -14.79 -9.29
C TYR A 119 -2.18 -16.01 -8.37
N LYS A 120 -1.01 -16.61 -8.14
CA LYS A 120 -0.86 -17.77 -7.25
C LYS A 120 -1.28 -17.43 -5.80
N VAL A 121 -0.85 -16.27 -5.32
CA VAL A 121 -1.18 -15.80 -3.96
C VAL A 121 -2.68 -15.56 -3.83
N GLN A 122 -3.31 -14.88 -4.77
CA GLN A 122 -4.74 -14.58 -4.74
C GLN A 122 -5.59 -15.84 -4.90
N LYS A 123 -5.18 -16.78 -5.74
CA LYS A 123 -5.86 -18.07 -5.91
C LYS A 123 -5.88 -18.88 -4.61
N LYS A 124 -4.80 -18.87 -3.84
CA LYS A 124 -4.75 -19.51 -2.51
C LYS A 124 -5.66 -18.82 -1.51
N LYS A 125 -5.75 -17.49 -1.54
CA LYS A 125 -6.58 -16.70 -0.64
C LYS A 125 -8.08 -16.88 -0.90
N ALA A 126 -8.48 -17.12 -2.15
CA ALA A 126 -9.87 -17.32 -2.56
C ALA A 126 -10.43 -18.71 -2.19
N LYS A 127 -9.61 -19.61 -1.73
CA LYS A 127 -10.00 -20.92 -1.19
C LYS A 127 -10.10 -20.81 0.34
#